data_1cc4572cde53d42fe18a8ccf9a3ba8de
#
_entry.id   1cc4572cde53d42fe18a8ccf9a3ba8de
#
_cell.length_a   1.000
_cell.length_b   1.000
_cell.length_c   1.000
_cell.angle_alpha   90.00
_cell.angle_beta   90.00
_cell.angle_gamma   90.00
#
_symmetry.space_group_name_H-M   'P 1'
#
loop_
_entity.id
_entity.type
_entity.pdbx_description
1 polymer ?
#
loop_
_entity_poly.entity_id
_entity_poly.type
_entity_poly.pdbx_seq_one_letter_code
_entity_poly.pdbx_strand_id
1 'polypeptide(L)'
;MVDEFIKLFTGYQGDFGIADMSSAQLDTEKNKLKPNYEWAGRPITQGDYKDHIEGKISIGIQPCRLDKTAEFGCIDIDPKNYSTFKIENYLALFQQYKLPLIPLLSKSGGLHCYLFLKEPIPTVDLIS
;
A
#
# COMPACT_ATOMS: atom_id res chain seq x y z
N MET A 1 -12.84 11.10 7.51
CA MET A 1 -12.24 10.16 6.51
C MET A 1 -10.73 10.31 6.38
N VAL A 2 -10.23 11.52 6.13
CA VAL A 2 -8.76 11.74 5.98
C VAL A 2 -8.01 11.34 7.25
N ASP A 3 -8.49 11.71 8.41
CA ASP A 3 -7.84 11.41 9.69
C ASP A 3 -7.75 9.91 9.97
N GLU A 4 -8.80 9.15 9.66
CA GLU A 4 -8.79 7.68 9.79
C GLU A 4 -7.81 7.04 8.81
N PHE A 5 -7.74 7.55 7.58
CA PHE A 5 -6.80 7.07 6.59
C PHE A 5 -5.34 7.30 7.04
N ILE A 6 -5.03 8.49 7.55
CA ILE A 6 -3.71 8.83 8.08
C ILE A 6 -3.33 7.91 9.23
N LYS A 7 -4.25 7.62 10.16
CA LYS A 7 -3.99 6.71 11.28
C LYS A 7 -3.62 5.30 10.82
N LEU A 8 -4.27 4.79 9.78
CA LEU A 8 -4.01 3.46 9.25
C LEU A 8 -2.69 3.39 8.48
N PHE A 9 -2.41 4.39 7.66
CA PHE A 9 -1.24 4.41 6.77
C PHE A 9 -0.14 5.34 7.28
N THR A 10 0.09 5.35 8.57
CA THR A 10 1.18 6.13 9.17
C THR A 10 2.50 5.37 9.14
N GLY A 11 3.52 5.96 8.55
CA GLY A 11 4.86 5.39 8.43
C GLY A 11 5.93 6.47 8.62
N TYR A 12 7.02 6.40 7.84
CA TYR A 12 8.02 7.44 7.83
C TYR A 12 7.43 8.74 7.26
N GLN A 13 7.55 9.82 8.02
CA GLN A 13 6.91 11.09 7.69
C GLN A 13 7.84 12.09 6.96
N GLY A 14 9.14 11.80 6.90
CA GLY A 14 10.14 12.74 6.39
C GLY A 14 10.23 12.86 4.88
N ASP A 15 9.75 11.84 4.18
CA ASP A 15 9.69 11.82 2.71
C ASP A 15 8.69 10.75 2.25
N PHE A 16 8.25 10.83 1.02
CA PHE A 16 7.30 9.90 0.45
C PHE A 16 7.38 9.89 -1.07
N GLY A 17 6.90 8.83 -1.70
CA GLY A 17 6.73 8.79 -3.15
C GLY A 17 5.51 9.60 -3.56
N ILE A 18 5.62 10.38 -4.61
CA ILE A 18 4.52 11.17 -5.16
C ILE A 18 4.48 11.04 -6.69
N ALA A 19 3.29 10.96 -7.24
CA ALA A 19 3.06 11.04 -8.67
C ALA A 19 1.80 11.85 -8.97
N ASP A 20 1.92 12.78 -9.90
CA ASP A 20 0.76 13.45 -10.46
C ASP A 20 0.01 12.48 -11.38
N MET A 21 -1.27 12.27 -11.13
CA MET A 21 -2.08 11.36 -11.93
C MET A 21 -2.31 11.87 -13.36
N SER A 22 -2.18 13.17 -13.61
CA SER A 22 -2.25 13.76 -14.95
C SER A 22 -1.08 13.36 -15.84
N SER A 23 0.07 12.99 -15.25
CA SER A 23 1.28 12.54 -15.96
C SER A 23 1.31 11.02 -16.22
N ALA A 24 0.29 10.30 -15.81
CA ALA A 24 0.23 8.84 -15.97
C ALA A 24 0.22 8.43 -17.45
N GLN A 25 1.11 7.51 -17.81
CA GLN A 25 1.21 6.96 -19.17
C GLN A 25 0.68 5.54 -19.21
N LEU A 26 0.11 5.16 -20.36
CA LEU A 26 -0.39 3.80 -20.57
C LEU A 26 0.81 2.82 -20.70
N ASP A 27 0.90 1.88 -19.78
CA ASP A 27 1.78 0.73 -19.91
C ASP A 27 1.09 -0.30 -20.81
N THR A 28 1.56 -0.40 -22.06
CA THR A 28 0.96 -1.27 -23.10
C THR A 28 1.14 -2.76 -22.79
N GLU A 29 2.21 -3.14 -22.08
CA GLU A 29 2.43 -4.54 -21.69
C GLU A 29 1.45 -5.00 -20.61
N LYS A 30 1.12 -4.11 -19.68
CA LYS A 30 0.25 -4.40 -18.54
C LYS A 30 -1.16 -3.86 -18.71
N ASN A 31 -1.44 -3.16 -19.80
CA ASN A 31 -2.73 -2.52 -20.10
C ASN A 31 -3.27 -1.69 -18.90
N LYS A 32 -2.40 -0.89 -18.29
CA LYS A 32 -2.74 -0.04 -17.15
C LYS A 32 -2.02 1.29 -17.20
N LEU A 33 -2.62 2.31 -16.58
CA LEU A 33 -1.96 3.60 -16.38
C LEU A 33 -0.84 3.46 -15.34
N LYS A 34 0.36 3.88 -15.73
CA LYS A 34 1.54 3.89 -14.86
C LYS A 34 1.95 5.32 -14.61
N PRO A 35 1.74 5.86 -13.40
CA PRO A 35 2.26 7.17 -13.05
C PRO A 35 3.78 7.10 -12.84
N ASN A 36 4.46 8.21 -13.10
CA ASN A 36 5.85 8.38 -12.74
C ASN A 36 5.96 8.80 -11.28
N TYR A 37 6.53 7.93 -10.45
CA TYR A 37 6.80 8.25 -9.05
C TYR A 37 8.16 8.90 -8.88
N GLU A 38 8.19 9.95 -8.09
CA GLU A 38 9.39 10.63 -7.64
C GLU A 38 9.37 10.73 -6.12
N TRP A 39 10.53 10.91 -5.50
CA TRP A 39 10.58 11.29 -4.11
C TRP A 39 10.16 12.75 -3.97
N ALA A 40 9.28 13.05 -3.02
CA ALA A 40 8.79 14.40 -2.81
C ALA A 40 9.89 15.35 -2.32
N GLY A 41 10.90 14.83 -1.62
CA GLY A 41 12.01 15.62 -1.06
C GLY A 41 11.58 16.53 0.08
N ARG A 42 10.46 16.20 0.73
CA ARG A 42 9.88 16.94 1.85
C ARG A 42 9.01 16.03 2.71
N PRO A 43 8.70 16.42 3.96
CA PRO A 43 7.74 15.67 4.78
C PRO A 43 6.34 15.64 4.14
N ILE A 44 5.64 14.53 4.37
CA ILE A 44 4.25 14.37 3.97
C ILE A 44 3.35 15.24 4.84
N THR A 45 2.31 15.82 4.25
CA THR A 45 1.34 16.67 4.94
C THR A 45 -0.07 16.06 4.88
N GLN A 46 -0.97 16.57 5.72
CA GLN A 46 -2.38 16.19 5.67
C GLN A 46 -3.01 16.51 4.30
N GLY A 47 -2.57 17.59 3.66
CA GLY A 47 -3.02 17.95 2.32
C GLY A 47 -2.64 16.91 1.26
N ASP A 48 -1.49 16.26 1.37
CA ASP A 48 -1.07 15.20 0.46
C ASP A 48 -1.99 13.99 0.57
N TYR A 49 -2.34 13.57 1.77
CA TYR A 49 -3.30 12.49 1.99
C TYR A 49 -4.69 12.84 1.42
N LYS A 50 -5.14 14.08 1.63
CA LYS A 50 -6.41 14.54 1.08
C LYS A 50 -6.41 14.50 -0.44
N ASP A 51 -5.37 15.03 -1.08
CA ASP A 51 -5.24 15.02 -2.54
C ASP A 51 -5.18 13.61 -3.10
N HIS A 52 -4.58 12.68 -2.38
CA HIS A 52 -4.58 11.27 -2.75
C HIS A 52 -5.99 10.66 -2.69
N ILE A 53 -6.71 10.89 -1.61
CA ILE A 53 -8.09 10.40 -1.44
C ILE A 53 -9.02 10.98 -2.52
N GLU A 54 -8.81 12.24 -2.90
CA GLU A 54 -9.54 12.92 -3.96
C GLU A 54 -9.10 12.52 -5.39
N GLY A 55 -8.08 11.66 -5.51
CA GLY A 55 -7.60 11.16 -6.79
C GLY A 55 -6.75 12.13 -7.60
N LYS A 56 -6.27 13.22 -7.00
CA LYS A 56 -5.43 14.22 -7.67
C LYS A 56 -3.99 13.76 -7.81
N ILE A 57 -3.47 13.10 -6.79
CA ILE A 57 -2.11 12.54 -6.76
C ILE A 57 -2.13 11.10 -6.29
N SER A 58 -1.08 10.35 -6.61
CA SER A 58 -0.79 9.07 -6.00
C SER A 58 0.38 9.23 -5.03
N ILE A 59 0.28 8.62 -3.86
CA ILE A 59 1.32 8.66 -2.85
C ILE A 59 1.83 7.25 -2.52
N GLY A 60 3.11 7.17 -2.16
CA GLY A 60 3.73 5.95 -1.66
C GLY A 60 4.29 6.20 -0.27
N ILE A 61 3.69 5.56 0.72
CA ILE A 61 4.13 5.67 2.12
C ILE A 61 5.17 4.59 2.41
N GLN A 62 6.24 4.98 3.11
CA GLN A 62 7.22 4.03 3.64
C GLN A 62 6.74 3.52 5.00
N PRO A 63 6.37 2.23 5.14
CA PRO A 63 5.90 1.72 6.43
C PRO A 63 6.97 1.77 7.53
N CYS A 64 8.22 1.52 7.18
CA CYS A 64 9.34 1.50 8.12
C CYS A 64 9.75 2.92 8.52
N ARG A 65 9.68 3.21 9.82
CA ARG A 65 10.08 4.48 10.42
C ARG A 65 11.59 4.51 10.70
N LEU A 66 12.13 5.69 11.04
CA LEU A 66 13.54 5.85 11.38
C LEU A 66 13.98 4.99 12.58
N ASP A 67 13.09 4.77 13.54
CA ASP A 67 13.35 3.91 14.70
C ASP A 67 13.25 2.41 14.40
N LYS A 68 13.09 2.05 13.11
CA LYS A 68 12.95 0.68 12.59
C LYS A 68 11.70 -0.05 13.10
N THR A 69 10.63 0.71 13.37
CA THR A 69 9.30 0.16 13.68
C THR A 69 8.31 0.43 12.58
N ALA A 70 7.22 -0.33 12.56
CA ALA A 70 6.10 -0.13 11.63
C ALA A 70 4.76 -0.41 12.31
N GLU A 71 3.71 0.25 11.86
CA GLU A 71 2.33 0.05 12.32
C GLU A 71 1.46 -0.63 11.28
N PHE A 72 1.95 -0.77 10.06
CA PHE A 72 1.24 -1.53 9.03
C PHE A 72 2.21 -2.21 8.08
N GLY A 73 1.73 -3.23 7.42
CA GLY A 73 2.44 -3.94 6.37
C GLY A 73 1.49 -4.38 5.28
N CYS A 74 2.04 -4.80 4.16
CA CYS A 74 1.28 -5.29 3.02
C CYS A 74 1.96 -6.50 2.40
N ILE A 75 1.18 -7.56 2.16
CA ILE A 75 1.60 -8.69 1.34
C ILE A 75 1.02 -8.47 -0.05
N ASP A 76 1.90 -8.42 -1.05
CA ASP A 76 1.48 -8.31 -2.46
C ASP A 76 1.46 -9.69 -3.10
N ILE A 77 0.28 -10.15 -3.50
CA ILE A 77 0.09 -11.40 -4.21
C ILE A 77 -0.17 -11.10 -5.69
N ASP A 78 0.87 -11.24 -6.50
CA ASP A 78 0.78 -10.98 -7.95
C ASP A 78 0.45 -12.30 -8.68
N PRO A 79 -0.62 -12.31 -9.51
CA PRO A 79 -1.01 -13.50 -10.28
C PRO A 79 0.11 -14.09 -11.14
N LYS A 80 1.05 -13.27 -11.58
CA LYS A 80 2.19 -13.72 -12.40
C LYS A 80 3.08 -14.74 -11.74
N ASN A 81 3.13 -14.72 -10.39
CA ASN A 81 4.01 -15.59 -9.62
C ASN A 81 3.35 -16.91 -9.25
N TYR A 82 2.07 -17.10 -9.59
CA TYR A 82 1.29 -18.26 -9.18
C TYR A 82 0.46 -18.79 -10.34
N SER A 83 0.74 -20.02 -10.79
CA SER A 83 0.06 -20.65 -11.92
C SER A 83 -1.43 -20.94 -11.68
N THR A 84 -1.84 -21.03 -10.42
CA THR A 84 -3.22 -21.34 -10.00
C THR A 84 -3.82 -20.26 -9.13
N PHE A 85 -3.56 -18.99 -9.47
CA PHE A 85 -4.09 -17.86 -8.69
C PHE A 85 -5.61 -17.79 -8.79
N LYS A 86 -6.27 -17.89 -7.64
CA LYS A 86 -7.71 -17.65 -7.48
C LYS A 86 -7.95 -16.85 -6.21
N ILE A 87 -8.55 -15.68 -6.33
CA ILE A 87 -8.81 -14.79 -5.18
C ILE A 87 -9.62 -15.50 -4.11
N GLU A 88 -10.62 -16.28 -4.49
CA GLU A 88 -11.52 -17.00 -3.58
C GLU A 88 -10.76 -17.95 -2.66
N ASN A 89 -9.70 -18.59 -3.16
CA ASN A 89 -8.87 -19.51 -2.37
C ASN A 89 -8.11 -18.77 -1.27
N TYR A 90 -7.58 -17.58 -1.58
CA TYR A 90 -6.88 -16.76 -0.58
C TYR A 90 -7.84 -16.22 0.49
N LEU A 91 -9.01 -15.73 0.08
CA LEU A 91 -10.03 -15.27 1.03
C LEU A 91 -10.49 -16.41 1.95
N ALA A 92 -10.66 -17.62 1.41
CA ALA A 92 -11.01 -18.80 2.21
C ALA A 92 -9.91 -19.16 3.22
N LEU A 93 -8.63 -19.09 2.81
CA LEU A 93 -7.50 -19.31 3.71
C LEU A 93 -7.43 -18.28 4.85
N PHE A 94 -7.62 -17.01 4.52
CA PHE A 94 -7.61 -15.94 5.54
C PHE A 94 -8.71 -16.16 6.58
N GLN A 95 -9.88 -16.57 6.14
CA GLN A 95 -11.00 -16.88 7.02
C GLN A 95 -10.76 -18.16 7.84
N GLN A 96 -10.27 -19.22 7.20
CA GLN A 96 -9.99 -20.51 7.85
C GLN A 96 -8.98 -20.36 9.00
N TYR A 97 -7.89 -19.63 8.74
CA TYR A 97 -6.81 -19.43 9.72
C TYR A 97 -6.99 -18.17 10.56
N LYS A 98 -8.12 -17.46 10.41
CA LYS A 98 -8.43 -16.20 11.14
C LYS A 98 -7.30 -15.17 11.04
N LEU A 99 -6.72 -15.04 9.84
CA LEU A 99 -5.65 -14.08 9.61
C LEU A 99 -6.21 -12.66 9.60
N PRO A 100 -5.61 -11.71 10.35
CA PRO A 100 -6.10 -10.34 10.44
C PRO A 100 -5.65 -9.50 9.22
N LEU A 101 -5.81 -10.04 8.03
CA LEU A 101 -5.43 -9.41 6.76
C LEU A 101 -6.65 -8.80 6.08
N ILE A 102 -6.49 -7.58 5.60
CA ILE A 102 -7.52 -6.88 4.82
C ILE A 102 -7.13 -6.94 3.34
N PRO A 103 -7.81 -7.78 2.53
CA PRO A 103 -7.49 -7.91 1.11
C PRO A 103 -8.12 -6.79 0.30
N LEU A 104 -7.33 -6.14 -0.54
CA LEU A 104 -7.79 -5.20 -1.56
C LEU A 104 -7.34 -5.66 -2.93
N LEU A 105 -8.18 -5.46 -3.93
CA LEU A 105 -7.83 -5.77 -5.32
C LEU A 105 -6.73 -4.83 -5.81
N SER A 106 -5.67 -5.41 -6.37
CA SER A 106 -4.65 -4.64 -7.04
C SER A 106 -5.03 -4.31 -8.48
N LYS A 107 -4.38 -3.31 -9.07
CA LYS A 107 -4.61 -2.92 -10.48
C LYS A 107 -4.30 -4.03 -11.47
N SER A 108 -3.44 -4.97 -11.10
CA SER A 108 -3.04 -6.10 -11.96
C SER A 108 -3.90 -7.35 -11.77
N GLY A 109 -4.98 -7.26 -11.00
CA GLY A 109 -5.87 -8.39 -10.72
C GLY A 109 -5.41 -9.29 -9.58
N GLY A 110 -4.37 -8.90 -8.84
CA GLY A 110 -3.91 -9.58 -7.65
C GLY A 110 -4.51 -9.01 -6.37
N LEU A 111 -3.86 -9.30 -5.24
CA LEU A 111 -4.28 -8.85 -3.92
C LEU A 111 -3.17 -8.06 -3.22
N HIS A 112 -3.54 -6.93 -2.66
CA HIS A 112 -2.79 -6.25 -1.61
C HIS A 112 -3.43 -6.59 -0.27
N CYS A 113 -2.75 -7.36 0.55
CA CYS A 113 -3.28 -7.80 1.84
C CYS A 113 -2.62 -6.99 2.94
N TYR A 114 -3.39 -6.09 3.54
CA TYR A 114 -2.90 -5.19 4.58
C TYR A 114 -3.06 -5.76 5.97
N LEU A 115 -2.03 -5.57 6.78
CA LEU A 115 -2.04 -5.81 8.22
C LEU A 115 -1.87 -4.47 8.92
N PHE A 116 -2.83 -4.09 9.76
CA PHE A 116 -2.76 -2.89 10.58
C PHE A 116 -2.60 -3.27 12.05
N LEU A 117 -1.67 -2.60 12.73
CA LEU A 117 -1.33 -2.88 14.12
C LEU A 117 -1.79 -1.75 15.03
N LYS A 118 -2.16 -2.07 16.26
CA LYS A 118 -2.55 -1.07 17.27
C LYS A 118 -1.34 -0.28 17.78
N GLU A 119 -0.19 -0.93 17.82
CA GLU A 119 1.06 -0.37 18.33
C GLU A 119 2.18 -0.71 17.34
N PRO A 120 3.21 0.16 17.22
CA PRO A 120 4.36 -0.15 16.38
C PRO A 120 5.10 -1.37 16.90
N ILE A 121 5.57 -2.19 15.97
CA ILE A 121 6.46 -3.32 16.27
C ILE A 121 7.75 -3.17 15.47
N PRO A 122 8.85 -3.85 15.86
CA PRO A 122 10.05 -3.86 15.03
C PRO A 122 9.73 -4.34 13.62
N THR A 123 10.23 -3.62 12.62
CA THR A 123 9.95 -3.94 11.20
C THR A 123 10.41 -5.36 10.84
N VAL A 124 11.50 -5.84 11.43
CA VAL A 124 12.00 -7.21 11.22
C VAL A 124 10.99 -8.27 11.64
N ASP A 125 10.18 -8.01 12.67
CA ASP A 125 9.16 -8.94 13.13
C ASP A 125 7.94 -8.97 12.20
N LEU A 126 7.70 -7.85 11.50
CA LEU A 126 6.59 -7.75 10.55
C LEU A 126 6.88 -8.47 9.22
N ILE A 127 8.14 -8.48 8.78
CA ILE A 127 8.55 -9.07 7.50
C ILE A 127 9.08 -10.50 7.62
N SER A 128 9.30 -10.97 8.82
CA SER A 128 9.68 -12.36 9.07
C SER A 128 8.47 -13.28 9.19
#